data_152dd9c09f6dc294bfcc5d5454dbc19a
#
_entry.id   152dd9c09f6dc294bfcc5d5454dbc19a
#
_cell.length_a   1.000
_cell.length_b   1.000
_cell.length_c   1.000
_cell.angle_alpha   90.00
_cell.angle_beta   90.00
_cell.angle_gamma   90.00
#
_symmetry.space_group_name_H-M   'P 1'
#
loop_
_entity.id
_entity.type
_entity.pdbx_description
1 polymer ?
#
loop_
_entity_poly.entity_id
_entity_poly.type
_entity_poly.pdbx_seq_one_letter_code
_entity_poly.pdbx_strand_id
1 'polypeptide(L)'
;EITTRLVGSEMCIRDREAFVAMMNEKAAALGLTNTHFMNTSGLHDENHYSTVREIALILQAALENETCTEILSAENYRASETEQHPDGLAMTNKFLYRVHHEYALNGAEITAAKTGYTAEAMNCCASAGTTPDGRSVICVTANAWTGEFCIEDHIALYTKYCGSAEAE
;
A
#
# COMPACT_ATOMS: atom_id res chain seq x y z
N GLU A 1 27.35 -13.14 12.56
CA GLU A 1 26.83 -12.92 13.92
C GLU A 1 26.59 -11.42 14.05
N ILE A 2 25.38 -10.99 13.78
CA ILE A 2 24.97 -9.59 14.03
C ILE A 2 24.86 -9.48 15.53
N THR A 3 25.86 -8.95 16.16
CA THR A 3 25.85 -8.70 17.59
C THR A 3 24.78 -7.65 17.88
N THR A 4 23.72 -8.06 18.52
CA THR A 4 22.57 -7.28 19.02
C THR A 4 22.98 -6.10 19.95
N ARG A 5 24.25 -5.84 20.12
CA ARG A 5 24.80 -4.76 20.95
C ARG A 5 25.12 -3.47 20.21
N LEU A 6 24.92 -3.45 18.89
CA LEU A 6 25.20 -2.27 18.06
C LEU A 6 23.94 -1.52 17.66
N VAL A 7 22.87 -1.66 18.38
CA VAL A 7 21.73 -0.77 18.27
C VAL A 7 21.96 0.45 19.15
N GLY A 8 23.10 1.12 18.93
CA GLY A 8 23.23 2.51 19.35
C GLY A 8 22.26 3.35 18.52
N SER A 9 21.57 4.28 19.17
CA SER A 9 20.61 5.17 18.52
C SER A 9 21.16 5.84 17.24
N GLU A 10 22.45 6.12 17.19
CA GLU A 10 23.11 6.74 16.03
C GLU A 10 23.21 5.82 14.81
N MET A 11 23.39 4.51 14.99
CA MET A 11 23.46 3.56 13.88
C MET A 11 22.07 3.33 13.28
N CYS A 12 21.04 3.21 14.11
CA CYS A 12 19.66 3.12 13.66
C CYS A 12 19.17 4.41 12.96
N ILE A 13 19.69 5.58 13.36
CA ILE A 13 19.38 6.86 12.72
C ILE A 13 20.06 6.92 11.34
N ARG A 14 21.35 6.63 11.26
CA ARG A 14 22.09 6.60 9.98
C ARG A 14 21.51 5.60 8.99
N ASP A 15 21.13 4.41 9.45
CA ASP A 15 20.53 3.40 8.60
C ASP A 15 19.16 3.87 8.07
N ARG A 16 18.37 4.57 8.88
CA ARG A 16 17.10 5.15 8.45
C ARG A 16 17.29 6.29 7.45
N GLU A 17 18.23 7.18 7.70
CA GLU A 17 18.56 8.28 6.77
C GLU A 17 19.07 7.74 5.44
N ALA A 18 19.95 6.74 5.46
CA ALA A 18 20.44 6.07 4.25
C ALA A 18 19.30 5.40 3.48
N PHE A 19 18.36 4.76 4.19
CA PHE A 19 17.20 4.13 3.55
C PHE A 19 16.26 5.19 2.94
N VAL A 20 16.00 6.30 3.62
CA VAL A 20 15.21 7.42 3.08
C VAL A 20 15.86 8.01 1.84
N ALA A 21 17.20 8.15 1.83
CA ALA A 21 17.94 8.58 0.65
C ALA A 21 17.71 7.60 -0.53
N MET A 22 17.79 6.29 -0.30
CA MET A 22 17.49 5.27 -1.32
C MET A 22 16.03 5.35 -1.82
N MET A 23 15.07 5.63 -0.93
CA MET A 23 13.67 5.84 -1.32
C MET A 23 13.53 7.03 -2.27
N ASN A 24 14.18 8.16 -1.97
CA ASN A 24 14.16 9.36 -2.81
C ASN A 24 14.92 9.14 -4.13
N GLU A 25 16.04 8.43 -4.13
CA GLU A 25 16.73 8.01 -5.36
C GLU A 25 15.83 7.13 -6.25
N LYS A 26 15.11 6.18 -5.66
CA LYS A 26 14.15 5.35 -6.39
C LYS A 26 13.00 6.17 -6.95
N ALA A 27 12.47 7.12 -6.18
CA ALA A 27 11.44 8.05 -6.64
C ALA A 27 11.92 8.86 -7.85
N ALA A 28 13.12 9.42 -7.78
CA ALA A 28 13.75 10.14 -8.89
C ALA A 28 13.96 9.24 -10.12
N ALA A 29 14.42 8.01 -9.93
CA ALA A 29 14.61 7.03 -11.01
C ALA A 29 13.28 6.65 -11.71
N LEU A 30 12.16 6.69 -10.99
CA LEU A 30 10.81 6.49 -11.53
C LEU A 30 10.22 7.77 -12.15
N GLY A 31 10.94 8.90 -12.13
CA GLY A 31 10.49 10.18 -12.67
C GLY A 31 9.44 10.88 -11.79
N LEU A 32 9.38 10.58 -10.50
CA LEU A 32 8.41 11.16 -9.57
C LEU A 32 8.91 12.54 -9.11
N THR A 33 8.41 13.59 -9.70
CA THR A 33 8.85 14.97 -9.45
C THR A 33 8.09 15.66 -8.30
N ASN A 34 7.00 15.06 -7.86
CA ASN A 34 6.13 15.57 -6.79
C ASN A 34 6.05 14.57 -5.62
N THR A 35 7.09 13.77 -5.42
CA THR A 35 7.22 12.83 -4.30
C THR A 35 8.52 13.08 -3.56
N HIS A 36 8.43 13.17 -2.24
CA HIS A 36 9.58 13.26 -1.36
C HIS A 36 9.31 12.52 -0.05
N PHE A 37 10.27 11.72 0.36
CA PHE A 37 10.20 10.93 1.59
C PHE A 37 11.11 11.50 2.67
N MET A 38 10.60 11.65 3.88
CA MET A 38 11.34 12.08 5.08
C MET A 38 11.58 10.94 6.07
N ASN A 39 10.80 9.87 5.98
CA ASN A 39 10.89 8.72 6.85
C ASN A 39 10.41 7.43 6.15
N THR A 40 10.67 6.30 6.77
CA THR A 40 10.34 4.96 6.27
C THR A 40 8.96 4.47 6.70
N SER A 41 8.32 5.18 7.64
CA SER A 41 7.06 4.75 8.28
C SER A 41 5.81 5.38 7.68
N GLY A 42 5.95 6.47 6.91
CA GLY A 42 4.83 7.24 6.40
C GLY A 42 4.17 8.16 7.44
N LEU A 43 4.83 8.38 8.59
CA LEU A 43 4.38 9.37 9.55
C LEU A 43 4.51 10.79 8.97
N HIS A 44 3.62 11.68 9.40
CA HIS A 44 3.57 13.04 8.89
C HIS A 44 4.89 13.80 9.11
N ASP A 45 5.29 14.51 8.07
CA ASP A 45 6.30 15.55 8.05
C ASP A 45 5.92 16.52 6.91
N GLU A 46 6.13 17.82 7.09
CA GLU A 46 5.77 18.85 6.10
C GLU A 46 6.43 18.63 4.73
N ASN A 47 7.59 17.99 4.71
CA ASN A 47 8.35 17.64 3.51
C ASN A 47 8.12 16.20 3.03
N HIS A 48 7.21 15.44 3.66
CA HIS A 48 6.83 14.10 3.26
C HIS A 48 5.54 14.14 2.44
N TYR A 49 5.66 14.15 1.13
CA TYR A 49 4.51 14.32 0.24
C TYR A 49 4.61 13.46 -1.02
N SER A 50 3.47 13.24 -1.63
CA SER A 50 3.32 12.61 -2.94
C SER A 50 2.00 13.06 -3.59
N THR A 51 1.71 12.53 -4.77
CA THR A 51 0.42 12.67 -5.45
C THR A 51 -0.21 11.30 -5.70
N VAL A 52 -1.53 11.21 -5.83
CA VAL A 52 -2.22 9.95 -6.15
C VAL A 52 -1.69 9.31 -7.44
N ARG A 53 -1.31 10.12 -8.43
CA ARG A 53 -0.70 9.62 -9.66
C ARG A 53 0.67 8.98 -9.41
N GLU A 54 1.51 9.62 -8.61
CA GLU A 54 2.86 9.12 -8.34
C GLU A 54 2.83 7.91 -7.39
N ILE A 55 1.87 7.85 -6.46
CA ILE A 55 1.61 6.63 -5.68
C ILE A 55 1.19 5.47 -6.58
N ALA A 56 0.40 5.72 -7.64
CA ALA A 56 0.06 4.67 -8.61
C ALA A 56 1.31 4.15 -9.34
N LEU A 57 2.25 5.01 -9.73
CA LEU A 57 3.52 4.62 -10.33
C LEU A 57 4.42 3.85 -9.36
N ILE A 58 4.42 4.24 -8.08
CA ILE A 58 5.13 3.49 -7.02
C ILE A 58 4.53 2.10 -6.86
N LEU A 59 3.21 1.98 -6.80
CA LEU A 59 2.55 0.68 -6.70
C LEU A 59 2.83 -0.17 -7.94
N GLN A 60 2.79 0.40 -9.15
CA GLN A 60 3.15 -0.30 -10.37
C GLN A 60 4.56 -0.88 -10.29
N ALA A 61 5.55 -0.05 -9.90
CA ALA A 61 6.94 -0.50 -9.75
C ALA A 61 7.12 -1.53 -8.62
N ALA A 62 6.33 -1.45 -7.54
CA ALA A 62 6.36 -2.43 -6.47
C ALA A 62 5.84 -3.80 -6.92
N LEU A 63 4.82 -3.83 -7.77
CA LEU A 63 4.24 -5.06 -8.31
C LEU A 63 5.14 -5.78 -9.35
N GLU A 64 6.21 -5.15 -9.82
CA GLU A 64 7.26 -5.81 -10.59
C GLU A 64 8.18 -6.70 -9.72
N ASN A 65 8.12 -6.54 -8.40
CA ASN A 65 8.88 -7.32 -7.44
C ASN A 65 8.00 -8.41 -6.81
N GLU A 66 8.38 -9.67 -6.95
CA GLU A 66 7.61 -10.83 -6.48
C GLU A 66 7.31 -10.76 -4.97
N THR A 67 8.30 -10.40 -4.14
CA THR A 67 8.11 -10.28 -2.69
C THR A 67 7.13 -9.15 -2.33
N CYS A 68 7.22 -8.01 -3.01
CA CYS A 68 6.26 -6.92 -2.79
C CYS A 68 4.85 -7.34 -3.20
N THR A 69 4.71 -8.04 -4.33
CA THR A 69 3.44 -8.56 -4.80
C THR A 69 2.83 -9.54 -3.80
N GLU A 70 3.62 -10.51 -3.32
CA GLU A 70 3.19 -11.46 -2.28
C GLU A 70 2.67 -10.74 -1.03
N ILE A 71 3.41 -9.74 -0.54
CA ILE A 71 3.01 -8.98 0.67
C ILE A 71 1.74 -8.16 0.42
N LEU A 72 1.65 -7.48 -0.73
CA LEU A 72 0.52 -6.60 -1.05
C LEU A 72 -0.77 -7.37 -1.36
N SER A 73 -0.65 -8.61 -1.84
CA SER A 73 -1.80 -9.49 -2.14
C SER A 73 -2.20 -10.40 -0.98
N ALA A 74 -1.42 -10.45 0.09
CA ALA A 74 -1.75 -11.26 1.24
C ALA A 74 -2.96 -10.67 2.00
N GLU A 75 -4.08 -11.38 1.99
CA GLU A 75 -5.25 -11.04 2.81
C GLU A 75 -5.00 -11.31 4.29
N ASN A 76 -4.39 -12.45 4.58
CA ASN A 76 -4.06 -12.86 5.94
C ASN A 76 -2.60 -13.35 6.00
N TYR A 77 -1.92 -13.02 7.07
CA TYR A 77 -0.56 -13.47 7.35
C TYR A 77 -0.40 -13.79 8.83
N ARG A 78 0.34 -14.83 9.15
CA ARG A 78 0.74 -15.15 10.52
C ARG A 78 2.26 -15.06 10.63
N ALA A 79 2.75 -14.11 11.42
CA ALA A 79 4.16 -14.01 11.75
C ALA A 79 4.61 -15.19 12.61
N SER A 80 5.89 -15.51 12.54
CA SER A 80 6.49 -16.60 13.33
C SER A 80 6.34 -16.36 14.84
N GLU A 81 6.36 -17.44 15.58
CA GLU A 81 6.36 -17.45 17.04
C GLU A 81 7.60 -16.71 17.59
N THR A 82 7.40 -15.99 18.68
CA THR A 82 8.46 -15.34 19.46
C THR A 82 8.21 -15.58 20.95
N GLU A 83 9.18 -15.27 21.80
CA GLU A 83 8.99 -15.37 23.26
C GLU A 83 7.81 -14.53 23.77
N GLN A 84 7.56 -13.36 23.14
CA GLN A 84 6.47 -12.46 23.47
C GLN A 84 5.13 -12.87 22.83
N HIS A 85 5.19 -13.63 21.75
CA HIS A 85 4.03 -14.08 20.97
C HIS A 85 4.18 -15.56 20.62
N PRO A 86 3.93 -16.49 21.57
CA PRO A 86 4.12 -17.92 21.38
C PRO A 86 3.27 -18.52 20.25
N ASP A 87 2.14 -17.91 19.95
CA ASP A 87 1.23 -18.32 18.87
C ASP A 87 1.48 -17.54 17.55
N GLY A 88 2.53 -16.72 17.50
CA GLY A 88 2.75 -15.76 16.43
C GLY A 88 1.76 -14.60 16.44
N LEU A 89 1.87 -13.71 15.45
CA LEU A 89 0.96 -12.58 15.27
C LEU A 89 0.12 -12.78 14.01
N ALA A 90 -1.19 -12.87 14.17
CA ALA A 90 -2.12 -12.86 13.04
C ALA A 90 -2.35 -11.43 12.55
N MET A 91 -2.17 -11.21 11.27
CA MET A 91 -2.40 -9.92 10.60
C MET A 91 -3.38 -10.12 9.46
N THR A 92 -4.30 -9.19 9.29
CA THR A 92 -5.29 -9.19 8.21
C THR A 92 -5.23 -7.87 7.46
N ASN A 93 -5.11 -7.92 6.14
CA ASN A 93 -5.36 -6.78 5.27
C ASN A 93 -6.87 -6.53 5.24
N LYS A 94 -7.33 -5.62 6.09
CA LYS A 94 -8.77 -5.34 6.25
C LYS A 94 -9.42 -4.84 4.97
N PHE A 95 -8.67 -4.17 4.11
CA PHE A 95 -9.20 -3.70 2.83
C PHE A 95 -9.50 -4.89 1.91
N LEU A 96 -8.52 -5.77 1.66
CA LEU A 96 -8.72 -6.96 0.82
C LEU A 96 -9.78 -7.88 1.39
N TYR A 97 -9.75 -8.13 2.70
CA TYR A 97 -10.75 -8.96 3.37
C TYR A 97 -12.17 -8.47 3.08
N ARG A 98 -12.43 -7.17 3.29
CA ARG A 98 -13.76 -6.61 3.06
C ARG A 98 -14.16 -6.63 1.60
N VAL A 99 -13.24 -6.24 0.70
CA VAL A 99 -13.52 -6.27 -0.74
C VAL A 99 -13.90 -7.68 -1.19
N HIS A 100 -13.17 -8.71 -0.77
CA HIS A 100 -13.41 -10.09 -1.21
C HIS A 100 -14.66 -10.72 -0.61
N HIS A 101 -15.05 -10.31 0.61
CA HIS A 101 -16.14 -10.96 1.34
C HIS A 101 -17.45 -10.16 1.41
N GLU A 102 -17.43 -8.86 1.16
CA GLU A 102 -18.58 -7.97 1.36
C GLU A 102 -19.08 -7.33 0.06
N TYR A 103 -18.28 -7.30 -1.02
CA TYR A 103 -18.59 -6.55 -2.22
C TYR A 103 -18.49 -7.39 -3.51
N ALA A 104 -19.27 -6.97 -4.52
CA ALA A 104 -19.18 -7.48 -5.89
C ALA A 104 -18.71 -6.35 -6.82
N LEU A 105 -17.77 -6.65 -7.71
CA LEU A 105 -17.12 -5.67 -8.60
C LEU A 105 -17.50 -5.88 -10.08
N ASN A 106 -18.64 -6.47 -10.37
CA ASN A 106 -19.13 -6.73 -11.73
C ASN A 106 -18.07 -7.43 -12.62
N GLY A 107 -17.38 -8.43 -12.04
CA GLY A 107 -16.36 -9.22 -12.72
C GLY A 107 -14.95 -8.62 -12.71
N ALA A 108 -14.75 -7.40 -12.22
CA ALA A 108 -13.42 -6.92 -11.87
C ALA A 108 -12.94 -7.57 -10.56
N GLU A 109 -11.63 -7.61 -10.36
CA GLU A 109 -11.01 -8.17 -9.15
C GLU A 109 -9.95 -7.22 -8.62
N ILE A 110 -9.89 -7.05 -7.30
CA ILE A 110 -8.79 -6.34 -6.63
C ILE A 110 -7.88 -7.38 -6.00
N THR A 111 -6.63 -7.43 -6.45
CA THR A 111 -5.67 -8.49 -6.10
C THR A 111 -4.60 -8.05 -5.11
N ALA A 112 -4.35 -6.74 -5.00
CA ALA A 112 -3.35 -6.20 -4.09
C ALA A 112 -3.80 -4.83 -3.56
N ALA A 113 -3.51 -4.52 -2.30
CA ALA A 113 -3.84 -3.22 -1.74
C ALA A 113 -2.97 -2.84 -0.53
N LYS A 114 -2.79 -1.53 -0.35
CA LYS A 114 -2.20 -0.93 0.84
C LYS A 114 -2.96 0.32 1.24
N THR A 115 -3.39 0.36 2.50
CA THR A 115 -4.01 1.53 3.11
C THR A 115 -3.01 2.33 3.95
N GLY A 116 -3.31 3.60 4.18
CA GLY A 116 -2.55 4.47 5.08
C GLY A 116 -3.47 5.51 5.72
N TYR A 117 -3.07 5.97 6.89
CA TYR A 117 -3.77 7.04 7.60
C TYR A 117 -2.78 7.91 8.38
N THR A 118 -2.93 9.20 8.23
CA THR A 118 -2.44 10.22 9.17
C THR A 118 -3.55 11.28 9.35
N ALA A 119 -3.45 12.12 10.36
CA ALA A 119 -4.46 13.16 10.57
C ALA A 119 -4.50 14.16 9.42
N GLU A 120 -3.38 14.38 8.74
CA GLU A 120 -3.20 15.34 7.64
C GLU A 120 -3.63 14.75 6.29
N ALA A 121 -3.25 13.50 6.00
CA ALA A 121 -3.58 12.82 4.75
C ALA A 121 -4.95 12.14 4.75
N MET A 122 -5.56 11.99 5.93
CA MET A 122 -6.78 11.22 6.14
C MET A 122 -6.61 9.75 5.69
N ASN A 123 -7.68 9.07 5.32
CA ASN A 123 -7.60 7.71 4.85
C ASN A 123 -7.23 7.67 3.36
N CYS A 124 -6.18 6.95 3.05
CA CYS A 124 -5.65 6.76 1.70
C CYS A 124 -5.59 5.27 1.37
N CYS A 125 -5.76 4.94 0.11
CA CYS A 125 -5.57 3.58 -0.38
C CYS A 125 -4.97 3.59 -1.78
N ALA A 126 -4.09 2.63 -2.02
CA ALA A 126 -3.62 2.24 -3.34
C ALA A 126 -3.95 0.77 -3.54
N SER A 127 -4.59 0.42 -4.64
CA SER A 127 -4.94 -0.96 -4.99
C SER A 127 -4.62 -1.27 -6.43
N ALA A 128 -4.35 -2.53 -6.69
CA ALA A 128 -4.21 -3.08 -8.04
C ALA A 128 -5.19 -4.23 -8.24
N GLY A 129 -5.60 -4.42 -9.47
CA GLY A 129 -6.56 -5.45 -9.82
C GLY A 129 -6.62 -5.71 -11.30
N THR A 130 -7.62 -6.49 -11.72
CA THR A 130 -7.85 -6.84 -13.11
C THR A 130 -9.30 -6.57 -13.51
N THR A 131 -9.47 -6.20 -14.76
CA THR A 131 -10.78 -6.11 -15.40
C THR A 131 -11.23 -7.49 -15.91
N PRO A 132 -12.53 -7.72 -16.21
CA PRO A 132 -13.02 -8.98 -16.78
C PRO A 132 -12.36 -9.39 -18.09
N ASP A 133 -11.87 -8.43 -18.87
CA ASP A 133 -11.11 -8.65 -20.12
C ASP A 133 -9.59 -8.82 -19.91
N GLY A 134 -9.15 -8.93 -18.64
CA GLY A 134 -7.77 -9.27 -18.25
C GLY A 134 -6.78 -8.10 -18.23
N ARG A 135 -7.25 -6.85 -18.34
CA ARG A 135 -6.36 -5.69 -18.21
C ARG A 135 -6.00 -5.44 -16.75
N SER A 136 -4.73 -5.16 -16.49
CA SER A 136 -4.29 -4.69 -15.18
C SER A 136 -4.67 -3.24 -14.95
N VAL A 137 -5.16 -2.93 -13.76
CA VAL A 137 -5.60 -1.58 -13.36
C VAL A 137 -5.05 -1.24 -11.99
N ILE A 138 -4.77 0.04 -11.77
CA ILE A 138 -4.36 0.58 -10.48
C ILE A 138 -5.32 1.72 -10.13
N CYS A 139 -5.77 1.71 -8.88
CA CYS A 139 -6.61 2.76 -8.32
C CYS A 139 -5.92 3.35 -7.08
N VAL A 140 -5.92 4.66 -6.97
CA VAL A 140 -5.39 5.37 -5.78
C VAL A 140 -6.37 6.45 -5.37
N THR A 141 -6.80 6.41 -4.12
CA THR A 141 -7.62 7.44 -3.49
C THR A 141 -6.91 8.01 -2.27
N ALA A 142 -7.18 9.26 -1.95
CA ALA A 142 -6.60 9.95 -0.80
C ALA A 142 -7.64 10.87 -0.15
N ASN A 143 -7.39 11.22 1.11
CA ASN A 143 -8.19 12.18 1.86
C ASN A 143 -9.65 11.74 2.10
N ALA A 144 -9.92 10.44 2.17
CA ALA A 144 -11.23 9.95 2.56
C ALA A 144 -11.47 10.18 4.07
N TRP A 145 -12.67 10.64 4.43
CA TRP A 145 -13.02 10.98 5.82
C TRP A 145 -12.94 9.78 6.77
N THR A 146 -13.32 8.61 6.30
CA THR A 146 -13.24 7.36 7.09
C THR A 146 -12.58 6.25 6.27
N GLY A 147 -12.10 5.20 6.94
CA GLY A 147 -11.62 3.99 6.27
C GLY A 147 -12.72 3.29 5.46
N GLU A 148 -13.97 3.43 5.87
CA GLU A 148 -15.15 2.94 5.15
C GLU A 148 -15.28 3.63 3.80
N PHE A 149 -15.34 4.96 3.79
CA PHE A 149 -15.42 5.72 2.54
C PHE A 149 -14.24 5.45 1.61
N CYS A 150 -13.05 5.22 2.17
CA CYS A 150 -11.89 4.85 1.37
C CYS A 150 -12.11 3.52 0.62
N ILE A 151 -12.80 2.54 1.22
CA ILE A 151 -13.17 1.27 0.60
C ILE A 151 -14.28 1.50 -0.45
N GLU A 152 -15.34 2.20 -0.07
CA GLU A 152 -16.49 2.50 -0.95
C GLU A 152 -16.06 3.26 -2.20
N ASP A 153 -15.14 4.22 -2.10
CA ASP A 153 -14.56 4.94 -3.25
C ASP A 153 -13.90 3.96 -4.24
N HIS A 154 -13.11 3.00 -3.75
CA HIS A 154 -12.48 1.99 -4.60
C HIS A 154 -13.53 1.09 -5.25
N ILE A 155 -14.51 0.60 -4.48
CA ILE A 155 -15.61 -0.23 -5.00
C ILE A 155 -16.35 0.50 -6.12
N ALA A 156 -16.72 1.78 -5.89
CA ALA A 156 -17.40 2.59 -6.88
C ALA A 156 -16.58 2.78 -8.16
N LEU A 157 -15.26 3.04 -8.02
CA LEU A 157 -14.37 3.21 -9.16
C LEU A 157 -14.17 1.91 -9.95
N TYR A 158 -13.92 0.78 -9.27
CA TYR A 158 -13.79 -0.51 -9.94
C TYR A 158 -15.09 -0.95 -10.62
N THR A 159 -16.22 -0.83 -9.94
CA THR A 159 -17.54 -1.18 -10.53
C THR A 159 -17.85 -0.34 -11.76
N LYS A 160 -17.58 0.98 -11.69
CA LYS A 160 -17.92 1.91 -12.77
C LYS A 160 -16.98 1.83 -13.98
N TYR A 161 -15.69 1.63 -13.76
CA TYR A 161 -14.67 1.78 -14.82
C TYR A 161 -13.98 0.47 -15.20
N CYS A 162 -14.08 -0.56 -14.36
CA CYS A 162 -13.37 -1.81 -14.54
C CYS A 162 -14.28 -3.03 -14.63
N GLY A 163 -15.52 -2.95 -14.15
CA GLY A 163 -16.51 -4.02 -14.25
C GLY A 163 -17.02 -4.25 -15.68
N SER A 164 -17.65 -5.39 -15.91
CA SER A 164 -18.40 -5.63 -17.16
C SER A 164 -19.49 -4.59 -17.32
N ALA A 165 -19.66 -4.06 -18.50
CA ALA A 165 -20.85 -3.26 -18.80
C ALA A 165 -22.09 -4.14 -18.51
N GLU A 166 -23.02 -3.65 -17.69
CA GLU A 166 -24.31 -4.29 -17.60
C GLU A 166 -24.92 -4.33 -19.00
N ALA A 167 -25.30 -5.51 -19.47
CA ALA A 167 -26.04 -5.64 -20.68
C ALA A 167 -27.41 -4.98 -20.41
N GLU A 168 -27.64 -3.79 -21.02
CA GLU A 168 -28.95 -3.14 -21.05
C GLU A 168 -30.00 -4.02 -21.72
#